data_43157b9abd04b7d737d7911d708c8105
#
_entry.id   43157b9abd04b7d737d7911d708c8105
#
_cell.length_a   1.000
_cell.length_b   1.000
_cell.length_c   1.000
_cell.angle_alpha   90.00
_cell.angle_beta   90.00
_cell.angle_gamma   90.00
#
_symmetry.space_group_name_H-M   'P 1'
#
loop_
_entity.id
_entity.type
_entity.pdbx_description
1 polymer ?
#
loop_
_entity_poly.entity_id
_entity_poly.type
_entity_poly.pdbx_seq_one_letter_code
_entity_poly.pdbx_strand_id
1 'polypeptide(L)'
;MKTILEDNISYDTKIKDFGVDSVNKRIITTGDKLIFLKEGKIEKEVAGKIKNCEVIRYIKEKNQLFVSSIFFVSTQNGKVYKCDGRRKKIIEEVYDFERTPEVVDFTTGGKIIFIENNTLCSYDVNTKESYITQSFSENMTKGNYRIFTSGENVILKYRELHEKSNKINIFDSKLEKIFDIKTENNHIYSKIVGIEYLAGTDAGEIEIWNIIESEMYNSIKISNSRITFIEKNDKNYFIGTGTGDLIITDETFKIQVIQNIFKNEITKICVIEDEIFVLGVENKIVKLKIIDETNEVKNNIQRMEFMEKYNIHEDYYDFFTVEKVTAINSFIKCMEIRKIEYIPKNEYIFKALRSSISSRKVCILSNEPYSQGEIATGLAFEVKNISWVNHEINISLKNILKLLYKTYAGKMEDIEKIRKEICHNEFNILPPNELFKSWEKQGVLLLNSSLTAIEEKTGEHNKFWHPFTRDLMEYISTKNENMVYLLWGKDAEQFEKNILNGEIIKSNHPAKGGHSEGEKDFLKGDFFEKTKDIINWLGIKEII
;
A
#
# COMPACT_ATOMS: atom_id res chain seq x y z
N MET A 1 -8.04 -16.91 -16.36
CA MET A 1 -8.45 -15.66 -15.66
C MET A 1 -9.97 -15.63 -15.56
N LYS A 2 -10.52 -15.19 -14.47
CA LYS A 2 -11.94 -14.89 -14.27
C LYS A 2 -12.09 -13.66 -13.41
N THR A 3 -13.25 -13.00 -13.46
CA THR A 3 -13.58 -11.90 -12.56
C THR A 3 -14.65 -12.35 -11.57
N ILE A 4 -14.57 -11.86 -10.35
CA ILE A 4 -15.58 -12.09 -9.31
C ILE A 4 -16.11 -10.72 -8.88
N LEU A 5 -17.43 -10.59 -8.83
CA LEU A 5 -18.10 -9.43 -8.27
C LEU A 5 -17.81 -9.36 -6.76
N GLU A 6 -17.21 -8.28 -6.30
CA GLU A 6 -16.97 -8.04 -4.87
C GLU A 6 -18.03 -7.14 -4.24
N ASP A 7 -18.44 -6.07 -4.95
CA ASP A 7 -19.38 -5.11 -4.40
C ASP A 7 -20.13 -4.32 -5.49
N ASN A 8 -21.38 -3.96 -5.21
CA ASN A 8 -22.21 -3.05 -5.98
C ASN A 8 -22.40 -1.76 -5.19
N ILE A 9 -21.70 -0.72 -5.58
CA ILE A 9 -21.76 0.57 -4.92
C ILE A 9 -22.80 1.42 -5.65
N SER A 10 -23.98 1.56 -5.07
CA SER A 10 -25.05 2.43 -5.60
C SER A 10 -25.40 3.53 -4.62
N TYR A 11 -25.66 4.72 -5.11
CA TYR A 11 -26.05 5.90 -4.32
C TYR A 11 -27.29 6.54 -4.89
N ASP A 12 -28.03 7.26 -4.02
CA ASP A 12 -29.21 8.03 -4.39
C ASP A 12 -28.86 9.28 -5.22
N THR A 13 -27.57 9.61 -5.34
CA THR A 13 -27.09 10.77 -6.11
C THR A 13 -26.45 10.33 -7.42
N LYS A 14 -26.61 11.15 -8.45
CA LYS A 14 -26.03 10.91 -9.77
C LYS A 14 -24.50 10.93 -9.72
N ILE A 15 -23.84 9.83 -10.08
CA ILE A 15 -22.39 9.77 -10.27
C ILE A 15 -22.07 10.16 -11.70
N LYS A 16 -21.27 11.21 -11.88
CA LYS A 16 -20.80 11.66 -13.21
C LYS A 16 -19.43 11.09 -13.57
N ASP A 17 -18.53 11.05 -12.58
CA ASP A 17 -17.20 10.52 -12.72
C ASP A 17 -16.67 10.00 -11.38
N PHE A 18 -15.60 9.21 -11.40
CA PHE A 18 -14.94 8.73 -10.19
C PHE A 18 -13.42 8.64 -10.36
N GLY A 19 -12.71 8.72 -9.25
CA GLY A 19 -11.28 8.43 -9.15
C GLY A 19 -11.02 7.44 -8.02
N VAL A 20 -9.95 6.69 -8.11
CA VAL A 20 -9.57 5.75 -7.06
C VAL A 20 -8.23 6.17 -6.44
N ASP A 21 -8.23 6.34 -5.12
CA ASP A 21 -7.04 6.56 -4.31
C ASP A 21 -6.49 5.21 -3.88
N SER A 22 -5.52 4.70 -4.61
CA SER A 22 -4.89 3.40 -4.33
C SER A 22 -4.16 3.36 -2.98
N VAL A 23 -3.64 4.51 -2.52
CA VAL A 23 -2.87 4.59 -1.26
C VAL A 23 -3.76 4.40 -0.04
N ASN A 24 -4.93 5.03 -0.06
CA ASN A 24 -5.87 5.00 1.07
C ASN A 24 -7.03 4.03 0.84
N LYS A 25 -7.02 3.28 -0.27
CA LYS A 25 -8.08 2.34 -0.69
C LYS A 25 -9.46 3.01 -0.67
N ARG A 26 -9.58 4.17 -1.32
CA ARG A 26 -10.80 4.97 -1.40
C ARG A 26 -11.26 5.18 -2.82
N ILE A 27 -12.57 5.22 -2.99
CA ILE A 27 -13.20 5.72 -4.20
C ILE A 27 -13.69 7.14 -3.92
N ILE A 28 -13.47 8.04 -4.85
CA ILE A 28 -13.93 9.41 -4.79
C ILE A 28 -14.85 9.63 -5.98
N THR A 29 -16.09 9.99 -5.71
CA THR A 29 -17.10 10.17 -6.76
C THR A 29 -17.47 11.65 -6.91
N THR A 30 -17.78 12.04 -8.13
CA THR A 30 -18.30 13.35 -8.48
C THR A 30 -19.72 13.24 -9.02
N GLY A 31 -20.48 14.28 -8.84
CA GLY A 31 -21.88 14.41 -9.26
C GLY A 31 -22.45 15.65 -8.60
N ASP A 32 -23.60 15.55 -7.95
CA ASP A 32 -24.17 16.67 -7.20
C ASP A 32 -23.30 17.10 -6.01
N LYS A 33 -22.43 16.19 -5.55
CA LYS A 33 -21.48 16.39 -4.45
C LYS A 33 -20.18 15.63 -4.74
N LEU A 34 -19.10 16.00 -4.03
CA LEU A 34 -17.88 15.22 -3.94
C LEU A 34 -17.99 14.28 -2.73
N ILE A 35 -17.89 12.98 -2.97
CA ILE A 35 -18.09 11.94 -1.95
C ILE A 35 -16.85 11.06 -1.86
N PHE A 36 -16.37 10.85 -0.65
CA PHE A 36 -15.28 9.94 -0.33
C PHE A 36 -15.83 8.64 0.26
N LEU A 37 -15.46 7.51 -0.32
CA LEU A 37 -15.96 6.20 0.00
C LEU A 37 -14.82 5.26 0.39
N LYS A 38 -15.06 4.42 1.39
CA LYS A 38 -14.16 3.33 1.75
C LYS A 38 -15.00 2.10 2.06
N GLU A 39 -14.63 0.97 1.47
CA GLU A 39 -15.35 -0.31 1.66
C GLU A 39 -16.87 -0.18 1.46
N GLY A 40 -17.29 0.52 0.40
CA GLY A 40 -18.70 0.75 0.07
C GLY A 40 -19.44 1.75 0.98
N LYS A 41 -18.79 2.31 2.01
CA LYS A 41 -19.42 3.26 2.96
C LYS A 41 -18.95 4.69 2.70
N ILE A 42 -19.88 5.64 2.89
CA ILE A 42 -19.53 7.07 2.83
C ILE A 42 -18.71 7.43 4.06
N GLU A 43 -17.43 7.79 3.84
CA GLU A 43 -16.58 8.34 4.89
C GLU A 43 -16.77 9.84 5.06
N LYS A 44 -17.01 10.55 3.96
CA LYS A 44 -17.23 12.00 3.95
C LYS A 44 -17.91 12.47 2.69
N GLU A 45 -18.86 13.39 2.86
CA GLU A 45 -19.39 14.26 1.82
C GLU A 45 -18.80 15.67 1.98
N VAL A 46 -18.38 16.29 0.89
CA VAL A 46 -17.97 17.69 0.89
C VAL A 46 -19.16 18.52 0.42
N ALA A 47 -19.85 19.15 1.37
CA ALA A 47 -20.97 20.04 1.11
C ALA A 47 -20.50 21.49 0.90
N GLY A 48 -21.27 22.28 0.17
CA GLY A 48 -21.12 23.75 0.08
C GLY A 48 -20.41 24.23 -1.18
N LYS A 49 -19.09 24.43 -1.16
CA LYS A 49 -18.35 25.06 -2.26
C LYS A 49 -18.24 24.21 -3.53
N ILE A 50 -18.29 22.89 -3.42
CA ILE A 50 -18.25 21.99 -4.57
C ILE A 50 -19.64 21.38 -4.75
N LYS A 51 -20.41 21.96 -5.64
CA LYS A 51 -21.68 21.40 -6.13
C LYS A 51 -21.53 21.13 -7.63
N ASN A 52 -22.30 20.13 -8.11
CA ASN A 52 -22.33 19.77 -9.53
C ASN A 52 -20.93 19.51 -10.11
N CYS A 53 -20.20 18.61 -9.46
CA CYS A 53 -18.87 18.21 -9.90
C CYS A 53 -18.96 17.39 -11.19
N GLU A 54 -18.16 17.72 -12.20
CA GLU A 54 -18.20 17.08 -13.51
C GLU A 54 -17.16 16.00 -13.67
N VAL A 55 -15.89 16.35 -13.49
CA VAL A 55 -14.75 15.49 -13.80
C VAL A 55 -13.80 15.43 -12.62
N ILE A 56 -13.27 14.24 -12.34
CA ILE A 56 -12.22 14.01 -11.36
C ILE A 56 -11.07 13.24 -12.01
N ARG A 57 -9.84 13.67 -11.73
CA ARG A 57 -8.61 12.98 -12.13
C ARG A 57 -7.63 12.90 -10.98
N TYR A 58 -7.02 11.74 -10.85
CA TYR A 58 -5.88 11.53 -9.95
C TYR A 58 -4.61 12.08 -10.61
N ILE A 59 -3.84 12.83 -9.84
CA ILE A 59 -2.63 13.51 -10.33
C ILE A 59 -1.41 12.89 -9.69
N LYS A 60 -0.48 12.43 -10.54
CA LYS A 60 0.80 11.90 -10.09
C LYS A 60 1.78 13.06 -9.93
N GLU A 61 1.95 13.57 -8.70
CA GLU A 61 2.99 14.57 -8.42
C GLU A 61 4.38 13.95 -8.63
N LYS A 62 5.16 14.54 -9.55
CA LYS A 62 6.58 14.23 -9.71
C LYS A 62 7.33 14.84 -8.52
N ASN A 63 8.18 14.09 -7.85
CA ASN A 63 9.15 14.49 -6.83
C ASN A 63 8.75 14.36 -5.36
N GLN A 64 7.74 13.59 -4.98
CA GLN A 64 7.59 13.23 -3.58
C GLN A 64 7.94 11.76 -3.34
N LEU A 65 8.72 11.49 -2.30
CA LEU A 65 9.02 10.16 -1.78
C LEU A 65 7.76 9.40 -1.28
N PHE A 66 6.62 10.11 -1.27
CA PHE A 66 5.32 9.57 -0.88
C PHE A 66 4.34 9.77 -2.01
N VAL A 67 3.59 8.71 -2.33
CA VAL A 67 2.47 8.79 -3.28
C VAL A 67 1.45 9.76 -2.69
N SER A 68 1.23 10.89 -3.38
CA SER A 68 0.24 11.88 -2.94
C SER A 68 -1.15 11.50 -3.46
N SER A 69 -2.15 11.58 -2.58
CA SER A 69 -3.57 11.38 -2.93
C SER A 69 -4.20 12.68 -3.39
N ILE A 70 -3.66 13.29 -4.45
CA ILE A 70 -4.15 14.56 -4.99
C ILE A 70 -5.08 14.30 -6.16
N PHE A 71 -6.21 15.04 -6.18
CA PHE A 71 -7.20 15.01 -7.24
C PHE A 71 -7.53 16.41 -7.70
N PHE A 72 -7.78 16.57 -9.00
CA PHE A 72 -8.43 17.77 -9.53
C PHE A 72 -9.91 17.46 -9.80
N VAL A 73 -10.76 18.41 -9.43
CA VAL A 73 -12.21 18.32 -9.61
C VAL A 73 -12.69 19.58 -10.31
N SER A 74 -13.32 19.43 -11.47
CA SER A 74 -14.03 20.54 -12.12
C SER A 74 -15.50 20.57 -11.73
N THR A 75 -16.12 21.76 -11.79
CA THR A 75 -17.52 21.99 -11.45
C THR A 75 -18.25 22.65 -12.62
N GLN A 76 -19.57 22.50 -12.68
CA GLN A 76 -20.42 23.12 -13.71
C GLN A 76 -20.34 24.64 -13.74
N ASN A 77 -20.00 25.28 -12.63
CA ASN A 77 -19.84 26.73 -12.56
C ASN A 77 -18.45 27.22 -12.98
N GLY A 78 -17.65 26.39 -13.61
CA GLY A 78 -16.37 26.76 -14.19
C GLY A 78 -15.21 26.84 -13.21
N LYS A 79 -15.32 26.26 -12.01
CA LYS A 79 -14.23 26.25 -11.03
C LYS A 79 -13.52 24.91 -10.99
N VAL A 80 -12.20 24.95 -10.80
CA VAL A 80 -11.36 23.76 -10.60
C VAL A 80 -10.73 23.82 -9.21
N TYR A 81 -10.85 22.70 -8.50
CA TYR A 81 -10.34 22.55 -7.15
C TYR A 81 -9.30 21.42 -7.07
N LYS A 82 -8.25 21.68 -6.29
CA LYS A 82 -7.29 20.68 -5.83
C LYS A 82 -7.77 20.08 -4.52
N CYS A 83 -7.86 18.76 -4.47
CA CYS A 83 -8.40 18.02 -3.33
C CYS A 83 -7.37 17.01 -2.81
N ASP A 84 -7.33 16.82 -1.48
CA ASP A 84 -6.51 15.82 -0.80
C ASP A 84 -7.38 14.63 -0.37
N GLY A 85 -7.17 13.48 -1.01
CA GLY A 85 -7.89 12.23 -0.71
C GLY A 85 -7.59 11.69 0.68
N ARG A 86 -6.35 11.87 1.19
CA ARG A 86 -5.97 11.44 2.52
C ARG A 86 -6.70 12.24 3.61
N ARG A 87 -6.75 13.56 3.45
CA ARG A 87 -7.39 14.48 4.40
C ARG A 87 -8.88 14.67 4.12
N LYS A 88 -9.40 14.15 3.01
CA LYS A 88 -10.79 14.26 2.56
C LYS A 88 -11.27 15.70 2.54
N LYS A 89 -10.49 16.59 1.94
CA LYS A 89 -10.79 18.02 1.90
C LYS A 89 -10.29 18.69 0.63
N ILE A 90 -10.91 19.83 0.33
CA ILE A 90 -10.40 20.80 -0.65
C ILE A 90 -9.15 21.43 -0.07
N ILE A 91 -8.08 21.48 -0.87
CA ILE A 91 -6.86 22.20 -0.53
C ILE A 91 -7.01 23.66 -0.96
N GLU A 92 -7.33 23.90 -2.25
CA GLU A 92 -7.38 25.22 -2.86
C GLU A 92 -8.25 25.21 -4.14
N GLU A 93 -8.73 26.38 -4.53
CA GLU A 93 -9.24 26.67 -5.86
C GLU A 93 -8.03 26.98 -6.75
N VAL A 94 -7.84 26.20 -7.81
CA VAL A 94 -6.64 26.32 -8.67
C VAL A 94 -6.91 27.04 -9.98
N TYR A 95 -8.16 27.10 -10.40
CA TYR A 95 -8.56 27.81 -11.61
C TYR A 95 -10.06 28.21 -11.54
N ASP A 96 -10.34 29.38 -12.10
CA ASP A 96 -11.71 29.90 -12.25
C ASP A 96 -11.89 30.38 -13.69
N PHE A 97 -12.77 29.72 -14.43
CA PHE A 97 -13.08 30.11 -15.80
C PHE A 97 -14.02 31.31 -15.79
N GLU A 98 -13.77 32.31 -16.60
CA GLU A 98 -14.69 33.44 -16.78
C GLU A 98 -16.05 32.99 -17.30
N ARG A 99 -16.07 31.94 -18.11
CA ARG A 99 -17.27 31.25 -18.61
C ARG A 99 -17.03 29.75 -18.50
N THR A 100 -18.08 29.00 -18.15
CA THR A 100 -17.99 27.53 -18.11
C THR A 100 -17.50 26.98 -19.45
N PRO A 101 -16.33 26.31 -19.48
CA PRO A 101 -15.82 25.72 -20.71
C PRO A 101 -16.72 24.56 -21.16
N GLU A 102 -16.78 24.31 -22.46
CA GLU A 102 -17.62 23.25 -23.01
C GLU A 102 -17.08 21.85 -22.65
N VAL A 103 -15.76 21.72 -22.57
CA VAL A 103 -15.07 20.48 -22.22
C VAL A 103 -13.87 20.82 -21.37
N VAL A 104 -13.66 20.04 -20.31
CA VAL A 104 -12.49 20.09 -19.43
C VAL A 104 -11.99 18.69 -19.20
N ASP A 105 -10.68 18.49 -19.25
CA ASP A 105 -10.01 17.28 -18.79
C ASP A 105 -8.67 17.64 -18.14
N PHE A 106 -7.97 16.67 -17.56
CA PHE A 106 -6.73 16.89 -16.84
C PHE A 106 -5.66 15.89 -17.25
N THR A 107 -4.42 16.37 -17.45
CA THR A 107 -3.28 15.46 -17.63
C THR A 107 -2.82 14.87 -16.30
N THR A 108 -2.07 13.80 -16.34
CA THR A 108 -1.48 13.17 -15.13
C THR A 108 -0.45 14.05 -14.43
N GLY A 109 0.15 15.02 -15.14
CA GLY A 109 1.09 15.99 -14.59
C GLY A 109 0.45 17.24 -13.97
N GLY A 110 -0.91 17.31 -13.99
CA GLY A 110 -1.63 18.40 -13.33
C GLY A 110 -1.91 19.60 -14.20
N LYS A 111 -2.02 19.44 -15.50
CA LYS A 111 -2.49 20.50 -16.40
C LYS A 111 -3.98 20.39 -16.64
N ILE A 112 -4.65 21.54 -16.68
CA ILE A 112 -6.06 21.68 -17.03
C ILE A 112 -6.12 21.88 -18.54
N ILE A 113 -6.88 21.02 -19.24
CA ILE A 113 -7.07 21.08 -20.69
C ILE A 113 -8.52 21.44 -20.94
N PHE A 114 -8.74 22.47 -21.76
CA PHE A 114 -10.09 22.97 -22.04
C PHE A 114 -10.20 23.61 -23.42
N ILE A 115 -11.41 23.82 -23.90
CA ILE A 115 -11.68 24.56 -25.12
C ILE A 115 -12.38 25.86 -24.75
N GLU A 116 -11.86 26.97 -25.25
CA GLU A 116 -12.41 28.29 -25.14
C GLU A 116 -12.32 29.02 -26.46
N ASN A 117 -13.43 29.60 -26.91
CA ASN A 117 -13.53 30.34 -28.18
C ASN A 117 -12.93 29.58 -29.39
N ASN A 118 -13.27 28.31 -29.54
CA ASN A 118 -12.74 27.40 -30.57
C ASN A 118 -11.20 27.25 -30.54
N THR A 119 -10.60 27.43 -29.39
CA THR A 119 -9.16 27.27 -29.18
C THR A 119 -8.92 26.24 -28.10
N LEU A 120 -8.02 25.30 -28.32
CA LEU A 120 -7.59 24.36 -27.30
C LEU A 120 -6.56 25.06 -26.40
N CYS A 121 -6.82 25.02 -25.11
CA CYS A 121 -6.02 25.67 -24.08
C CYS A 121 -5.49 24.64 -23.09
N SER A 122 -4.31 24.88 -22.56
CA SER A 122 -3.71 24.13 -21.45
C SER A 122 -3.21 25.11 -20.40
N TYR A 123 -3.51 24.85 -19.13
CA TYR A 123 -3.03 25.61 -18.00
C TYR A 123 -2.31 24.71 -17.02
N ASP A 124 -1.05 24.99 -16.74
CA ASP A 124 -0.24 24.27 -15.76
C ASP A 124 -0.47 24.83 -14.36
N VAL A 125 -1.10 24.05 -13.49
CA VAL A 125 -1.41 24.47 -12.12
C VAL A 125 -0.16 24.75 -11.27
N ASN A 126 0.96 24.08 -11.58
CA ASN A 126 2.19 24.20 -10.80
C ASN A 126 3.02 25.42 -11.23
N THR A 127 3.21 25.64 -12.54
CA THR A 127 4.01 26.76 -13.08
C THR A 127 3.16 28.01 -13.32
N LYS A 128 1.81 27.86 -13.38
CA LYS A 128 0.85 28.92 -13.76
C LYS A 128 1.01 29.43 -15.19
N GLU A 129 1.63 28.63 -16.04
CA GLU A 129 1.80 28.93 -17.45
C GLU A 129 0.60 28.44 -18.27
N SER A 130 0.23 29.22 -19.27
CA SER A 130 -0.83 28.86 -20.22
C SER A 130 -0.24 28.62 -21.60
N TYR A 131 -0.77 27.61 -22.27
CA TYR A 131 -0.44 27.27 -23.65
C TYR A 131 -1.71 27.26 -24.46
N ILE A 132 -1.67 27.72 -25.71
CA ILE A 132 -2.82 27.74 -26.61
C ILE A 132 -2.42 27.25 -27.99
N THR A 133 -3.32 26.54 -28.66
CA THR A 133 -3.15 26.21 -30.08
C THR A 133 -3.63 27.36 -30.97
N GLN A 134 -3.39 27.25 -32.28
CA GLN A 134 -4.10 28.09 -33.25
C GLN A 134 -5.61 27.81 -33.19
N SER A 135 -6.42 28.85 -33.35
CA SER A 135 -7.88 28.70 -33.40
C SER A 135 -8.30 27.71 -34.46
N PHE A 136 -9.24 26.83 -34.12
CA PHE A 136 -9.85 25.96 -35.09
C PHE A 136 -10.71 26.77 -36.07
N SER A 137 -10.94 26.22 -37.28
CA SER A 137 -11.72 26.92 -38.29
C SER A 137 -13.11 27.31 -37.76
N GLU A 138 -13.63 28.46 -38.21
CA GLU A 138 -14.99 28.96 -37.90
C GLU A 138 -16.10 27.96 -38.26
N ASN A 139 -15.77 26.90 -38.98
CA ASN A 139 -16.68 25.83 -39.42
C ASN A 139 -16.89 24.75 -38.35
N MET A 140 -16.36 24.86 -37.16
CA MET A 140 -16.62 23.93 -36.04
C MET A 140 -17.90 24.35 -35.32
N THR A 141 -18.89 23.46 -35.27
CA THR A 141 -20.09 23.66 -34.46
C THR A 141 -19.88 23.18 -33.04
N LYS A 142 -20.44 23.90 -32.06
CA LYS A 142 -20.52 23.48 -30.65
C LYS A 142 -21.00 22.04 -30.55
N GLY A 143 -20.28 21.23 -29.75
CA GLY A 143 -20.62 19.82 -29.51
C GLY A 143 -20.05 18.81 -30.52
N ASN A 144 -19.34 19.23 -31.57
CA ASN A 144 -18.72 18.33 -32.52
C ASN A 144 -17.26 17.97 -32.21
N TYR A 145 -16.81 18.28 -31.02
CA TYR A 145 -15.46 17.93 -30.56
C TYR A 145 -15.46 17.18 -29.21
N ARG A 146 -14.44 16.38 -29.02
CA ARG A 146 -14.16 15.69 -27.76
C ARG A 146 -12.68 15.83 -27.43
N ILE A 147 -12.39 15.96 -26.15
CA ILE A 147 -11.02 15.91 -25.60
C ILE A 147 -10.90 14.61 -24.82
N PHE A 148 -9.74 13.97 -24.98
CA PHE A 148 -9.28 12.89 -24.13
C PHE A 148 -7.87 13.22 -23.67
N THR A 149 -7.55 12.95 -22.42
CA THR A 149 -6.18 13.00 -21.93
C THR A 149 -5.63 11.59 -21.76
N SER A 150 -4.40 11.36 -22.16
CA SER A 150 -3.71 10.09 -21.98
C SER A 150 -2.28 10.37 -21.49
N GLY A 151 -2.05 10.21 -20.19
CA GLY A 151 -0.83 10.67 -19.56
C GLY A 151 -0.69 12.19 -19.68
N GLU A 152 0.37 12.63 -20.34
CA GLU A 152 0.63 14.05 -20.66
C GLU A 152 0.14 14.47 -22.05
N ASN A 153 -0.36 13.53 -22.85
CA ASN A 153 -0.83 13.83 -24.20
C ASN A 153 -2.30 14.24 -24.20
N VAL A 154 -2.64 15.12 -25.12
CA VAL A 154 -3.99 15.63 -25.36
C VAL A 154 -4.46 15.19 -26.73
N ILE A 155 -5.59 14.53 -26.79
CA ILE A 155 -6.23 14.05 -28.02
C ILE A 155 -7.46 14.90 -28.25
N LEU A 156 -7.47 15.64 -29.34
CA LEU A 156 -8.63 16.41 -29.80
C LEU A 156 -9.23 15.74 -31.01
N LYS A 157 -10.48 15.28 -30.86
CA LYS A 157 -11.29 14.77 -31.97
C LYS A 157 -12.34 15.82 -32.35
N TYR A 158 -12.47 16.08 -33.64
CA TYR A 158 -13.50 16.97 -34.15
C TYR A 158 -13.92 16.59 -35.56
N ARG A 159 -15.08 17.12 -35.99
CA ARG A 159 -15.57 17.02 -37.34
C ARG A 159 -15.92 18.40 -37.86
N GLU A 160 -15.47 18.76 -39.04
CA GLU A 160 -15.85 20.00 -39.71
C GLU A 160 -17.25 19.89 -40.34
N LEU A 161 -17.95 21.02 -40.43
CA LEU A 161 -19.22 21.12 -41.11
C LEU A 161 -19.05 20.64 -42.57
N HIS A 162 -19.97 19.79 -43.01
CA HIS A 162 -19.98 19.19 -44.34
C HIS A 162 -18.90 18.14 -44.65
N GLU A 163 -17.96 17.85 -43.73
CA GLU A 163 -17.05 16.72 -43.86
C GLU A 163 -17.66 15.42 -43.32
N LYS A 164 -17.45 14.29 -44.03
CA LYS A 164 -17.83 12.96 -43.53
C LYS A 164 -16.80 12.41 -42.55
N SER A 165 -15.54 12.83 -42.70
CA SER A 165 -14.42 12.33 -41.92
C SER A 165 -14.24 13.06 -40.59
N ASN A 166 -13.80 12.31 -39.58
CA ASN A 166 -13.34 12.86 -38.33
C ASN A 166 -11.87 13.25 -38.43
N LYS A 167 -11.49 14.34 -37.81
CA LYS A 167 -10.10 14.76 -37.61
C LYS A 167 -9.70 14.51 -36.16
N ILE A 168 -8.54 13.91 -35.97
CA ILE A 168 -7.97 13.65 -34.64
C ILE A 168 -6.58 14.28 -34.61
N ASN A 169 -6.37 15.22 -33.73
CA ASN A 169 -5.09 15.84 -33.50
C ASN A 169 -4.58 15.41 -32.13
N ILE A 170 -3.33 15.01 -32.07
CA ILE A 170 -2.66 14.66 -30.82
C ILE A 170 -1.59 15.69 -30.54
N PHE A 171 -1.59 16.19 -29.32
CA PHE A 171 -0.68 17.20 -28.82
C PHE A 171 0.06 16.72 -27.60
N ASP A 172 1.23 17.24 -27.35
CA ASP A 172 1.91 17.15 -26.06
C ASP A 172 1.25 18.06 -25.01
N SER A 173 1.78 18.07 -23.80
CA SER A 173 1.25 18.87 -22.68
C SER A 173 1.49 20.39 -22.83
N LYS A 174 2.25 20.84 -23.82
CA LYS A 174 2.43 22.25 -24.20
C LYS A 174 1.58 22.62 -25.40
N LEU A 175 0.76 21.70 -25.86
CA LEU A 175 -0.09 21.82 -27.04
C LEU A 175 0.71 21.96 -28.36
N GLU A 176 1.93 21.42 -28.40
CA GLU A 176 2.63 21.20 -29.66
C GLU A 176 2.06 19.96 -30.35
N LYS A 177 1.68 20.09 -31.62
CA LYS A 177 1.06 18.98 -32.36
C LYS A 177 2.09 17.90 -32.64
N ILE A 178 1.81 16.68 -32.18
CA ILE A 178 2.65 15.50 -32.38
C ILE A 178 2.20 14.73 -33.62
N PHE A 179 0.86 14.64 -33.82
CA PHE A 179 0.29 13.70 -34.77
C PHE A 179 -1.12 14.12 -35.20
N ASP A 180 -1.53 13.79 -36.41
CA ASP A 180 -2.91 13.97 -36.86
C ASP A 180 -3.39 12.84 -37.79
N ILE A 181 -4.68 12.52 -37.67
CA ILE A 181 -5.37 11.48 -38.42
C ILE A 181 -6.64 12.06 -39.06
N LYS A 182 -6.96 11.61 -40.27
CA LYS A 182 -8.27 11.78 -40.87
C LYS A 182 -8.87 10.40 -41.13
N THR A 183 -10.04 10.12 -40.54
CA THR A 183 -10.71 8.81 -40.63
C THR A 183 -12.21 8.97 -40.82
N GLU A 184 -12.84 8.05 -41.58
CA GLU A 184 -14.30 7.98 -41.72
C GLU A 184 -14.93 7.27 -40.50
N ASN A 185 -14.16 6.44 -39.81
CA ASN A 185 -14.62 5.71 -38.63
C ASN A 185 -14.86 6.64 -37.44
N ASN A 186 -15.90 6.34 -36.70
CA ASN A 186 -16.27 7.13 -35.57
C ASN A 186 -15.57 6.59 -34.29
N HIS A 187 -14.47 7.20 -33.91
CA HIS A 187 -13.76 6.87 -32.67
C HIS A 187 -14.58 7.37 -31.46
N ILE A 188 -15.13 6.44 -30.70
CA ILE A 188 -15.93 6.75 -29.49
C ILE A 188 -15.03 7.07 -28.32
N TYR A 189 -13.95 6.29 -28.15
CA TYR A 189 -12.94 6.46 -27.11
C TYR A 189 -11.54 6.44 -27.70
N SER A 190 -10.62 7.14 -27.07
CA SER A 190 -9.24 7.27 -27.53
C SER A 190 -8.26 7.22 -26.39
N LYS A 191 -7.16 6.48 -26.57
CA LYS A 191 -6.08 6.34 -25.59
C LYS A 191 -4.73 6.19 -26.28
N ILE A 192 -3.68 6.71 -25.65
CA ILE A 192 -2.30 6.50 -26.09
C ILE A 192 -1.61 5.53 -25.15
N VAL A 193 -0.94 4.53 -25.71
CA VAL A 193 -0.16 3.53 -25.00
C VAL A 193 1.22 3.44 -25.66
N GLY A 194 2.23 4.04 -25.03
CA GLY A 194 3.56 4.13 -25.64
C GLY A 194 3.52 4.99 -26.93
N ILE A 195 3.83 4.37 -28.07
CA ILE A 195 3.81 5.00 -29.40
C ILE A 195 2.53 4.66 -30.18
N GLU A 196 1.58 3.98 -29.55
CA GLU A 196 0.33 3.55 -30.19
C GLU A 196 -0.82 4.45 -29.77
N TYR A 197 -1.60 4.90 -30.77
CA TYR A 197 -2.90 5.48 -30.58
C TYR A 197 -3.95 4.40 -30.76
N LEU A 198 -4.73 4.14 -29.74
CA LEU A 198 -5.81 3.16 -29.71
C LEU A 198 -7.16 3.89 -29.82
N ALA A 199 -7.97 3.50 -30.76
CA ALA A 199 -9.30 4.04 -30.96
C ALA A 199 -10.38 2.96 -30.89
N GLY A 200 -11.28 3.08 -29.91
CA GLY A 200 -12.50 2.28 -29.85
C GLY A 200 -13.57 2.87 -30.76
N THR A 201 -14.09 2.08 -31.69
CA THR A 201 -15.05 2.52 -32.70
C THR A 201 -16.50 2.22 -32.34
N ASP A 202 -17.44 2.88 -33.03
CA ASP A 202 -18.86 2.57 -32.91
C ASP A 202 -19.23 1.21 -33.52
N ALA A 203 -18.39 0.70 -34.45
CA ALA A 203 -18.50 -0.66 -34.99
C ALA A 203 -18.05 -1.76 -34.02
N GLY A 204 -17.44 -1.43 -32.85
CA GLY A 204 -16.93 -2.40 -31.89
C GLY A 204 -15.54 -2.96 -32.21
N GLU A 205 -14.77 -2.19 -32.93
CA GLU A 205 -13.39 -2.47 -33.28
C GLU A 205 -12.45 -1.59 -32.49
N ILE A 206 -11.22 -2.05 -32.28
CA ILE A 206 -10.10 -1.24 -31.82
C ILE A 206 -9.15 -1.05 -32.99
N GLU A 207 -9.01 0.19 -33.43
CA GLU A 207 -8.00 0.59 -34.39
C GLU A 207 -6.70 0.95 -33.69
N ILE A 208 -5.57 0.51 -34.22
CA ILE A 208 -4.25 0.70 -33.69
C ILE A 208 -3.40 1.45 -34.69
N TRP A 209 -2.96 2.65 -34.31
CA TRP A 209 -2.19 3.55 -35.15
C TRP A 209 -0.81 3.77 -34.55
N ASN A 210 0.23 3.73 -35.38
CA ASN A 210 1.57 4.16 -34.97
C ASN A 210 1.67 5.69 -35.07
N ILE A 211 1.92 6.35 -33.93
CA ILE A 211 2.00 7.83 -33.86
C ILE A 211 3.20 8.37 -34.65
N ILE A 212 4.30 7.60 -34.74
CA ILE A 212 5.54 8.04 -35.40
C ILE A 212 5.39 7.92 -36.92
N GLU A 213 4.83 6.81 -37.41
CA GLU A 213 4.70 6.51 -38.84
C GLU A 213 3.42 7.07 -39.45
N SER A 214 2.50 7.54 -38.63
CA SER A 214 1.21 8.12 -39.05
C SER A 214 0.33 7.13 -39.81
N GLU A 215 0.46 5.83 -39.50
CA GLU A 215 -0.27 4.77 -40.22
C GLU A 215 -1.05 3.88 -39.24
N MET A 216 -2.25 3.48 -39.71
CA MET A 216 -3.01 2.41 -39.04
C MET A 216 -2.43 1.07 -39.49
N TYR A 217 -1.92 0.30 -38.53
CA TYR A 217 -1.34 -1.00 -38.84
C TYR A 217 -2.26 -2.18 -38.48
N ASN A 218 -3.30 -1.94 -37.67
CA ASN A 218 -4.23 -3.00 -37.31
C ASN A 218 -5.61 -2.46 -36.92
N SER A 219 -6.65 -3.28 -37.18
CA SER A 219 -8.01 -3.08 -36.69
C SER A 219 -8.56 -4.43 -36.24
N ILE A 220 -8.99 -4.52 -35.00
CA ILE A 220 -9.37 -5.76 -34.34
C ILE A 220 -10.82 -5.68 -33.88
N LYS A 221 -11.66 -6.58 -34.38
CA LYS A 221 -13.04 -6.72 -33.91
C LYS A 221 -13.08 -7.34 -32.51
N ILE A 222 -13.56 -6.59 -31.53
CA ILE A 222 -13.64 -6.99 -30.13
C ILE A 222 -15.09 -7.30 -29.71
N SER A 223 -16.05 -6.51 -30.21
CA SER A 223 -17.45 -6.60 -29.80
C SER A 223 -18.39 -6.32 -30.99
N ASN A 224 -19.65 -6.73 -30.87
CA ASN A 224 -20.71 -6.30 -31.77
C ASN A 224 -21.35 -4.96 -31.37
N SER A 225 -20.92 -4.41 -30.24
CA SER A 225 -21.34 -3.11 -29.73
C SER A 225 -20.17 -2.13 -29.75
N ARG A 226 -20.50 -0.82 -29.80
CA ARG A 226 -19.50 0.26 -29.73
C ARG A 226 -18.56 0.11 -28.55
N ILE A 227 -17.30 0.42 -28.74
CA ILE A 227 -16.28 0.46 -27.65
C ILE A 227 -16.34 1.83 -26.99
N THR A 228 -16.67 1.86 -25.71
CA THR A 228 -16.94 3.08 -24.95
C THR A 228 -15.83 3.50 -24.03
N PHE A 229 -14.96 2.56 -23.65
CA PHE A 229 -13.81 2.80 -22.79
C PHE A 229 -12.69 1.78 -23.02
N ILE A 230 -11.45 2.21 -22.88
CA ILE A 230 -10.25 1.35 -22.95
C ILE A 230 -9.33 1.75 -21.80
N GLU A 231 -9.02 0.80 -20.92
CA GLU A 231 -8.00 0.94 -19.90
C GLU A 231 -6.92 -0.14 -20.08
N LYS A 232 -5.71 0.10 -19.61
CA LYS A 232 -4.60 -0.85 -19.68
C LYS A 232 -3.85 -0.89 -18.34
N ASN A 233 -3.56 -2.08 -17.87
CA ASN A 233 -2.51 -2.33 -16.88
C ASN A 233 -1.29 -2.96 -17.58
N ASP A 234 -0.31 -3.43 -16.81
CA ASP A 234 0.94 -3.99 -17.37
C ASP A 234 0.73 -5.18 -18.32
N LYS A 235 -0.38 -5.93 -18.18
CA LYS A 235 -0.56 -7.23 -18.87
C LYS A 235 -1.82 -7.29 -19.74
N ASN A 236 -2.83 -6.47 -19.46
CA ASN A 236 -4.16 -6.65 -20.06
C ASN A 236 -4.78 -5.32 -20.46
N TYR A 237 -5.64 -5.38 -21.49
CA TYR A 237 -6.59 -4.33 -21.80
C TYR A 237 -7.95 -4.66 -21.19
N PHE A 238 -8.63 -3.62 -20.69
CA PHE A 238 -9.97 -3.64 -20.11
C PHE A 238 -10.84 -2.74 -20.95
N ILE A 239 -11.83 -3.34 -21.60
CA ILE A 239 -12.61 -2.70 -22.65
C ILE A 239 -14.06 -2.67 -22.21
N GLY A 240 -14.66 -1.49 -22.20
CA GLY A 240 -16.07 -1.26 -21.94
C GLY A 240 -16.86 -1.12 -23.23
N THR A 241 -18.08 -1.62 -23.22
CA THR A 241 -18.96 -1.58 -24.39
C THR A 241 -20.27 -0.80 -24.15
N GLY A 242 -20.95 -0.44 -25.23
CA GLY A 242 -22.26 0.20 -25.18
C GLY A 242 -23.39 -0.71 -24.68
N THR A 243 -23.18 -2.01 -24.64
CA THR A 243 -24.11 -3.02 -24.07
C THR A 243 -23.80 -3.39 -22.63
N GLY A 244 -22.80 -2.70 -22.01
CA GLY A 244 -22.43 -2.93 -20.63
C GLY A 244 -21.53 -4.13 -20.38
N ASP A 245 -20.87 -4.64 -21.42
CA ASP A 245 -19.92 -5.72 -21.27
C ASP A 245 -18.53 -5.16 -20.94
N LEU A 246 -17.90 -5.76 -19.93
CA LEU A 246 -16.48 -5.66 -19.66
C LEU A 246 -15.77 -6.80 -20.38
N ILE A 247 -14.85 -6.45 -21.27
CA ILE A 247 -14.02 -7.41 -21.99
C ILE A 247 -12.58 -7.24 -21.54
N ILE A 248 -11.94 -8.33 -21.13
CA ILE A 248 -10.52 -8.34 -20.75
C ILE A 248 -9.76 -9.11 -21.83
N THR A 249 -8.70 -8.51 -22.34
CA THR A 249 -7.82 -9.14 -23.33
C THR A 249 -6.37 -9.13 -22.84
N ASP A 250 -5.52 -9.95 -23.45
CA ASP A 250 -4.07 -9.80 -23.32
C ASP A 250 -3.54 -8.64 -24.19
N GLU A 251 -2.24 -8.44 -24.19
CA GLU A 251 -1.57 -7.39 -24.97
C GLU A 251 -1.72 -7.54 -26.49
N THR A 252 -2.08 -8.73 -26.96
CA THR A 252 -2.36 -9.01 -28.39
C THR A 252 -3.82 -8.86 -28.74
N PHE A 253 -4.64 -8.36 -27.83
CA PHE A 253 -6.12 -8.26 -27.94
C PHE A 253 -6.85 -9.60 -28.03
N LYS A 254 -6.22 -10.71 -27.64
CA LYS A 254 -6.89 -11.98 -27.50
C LYS A 254 -7.79 -11.96 -26.27
N ILE A 255 -9.09 -12.16 -26.49
CA ILE A 255 -10.11 -12.12 -25.44
C ILE A 255 -9.87 -13.24 -24.42
N GLN A 256 -9.83 -12.88 -23.14
CA GLN A 256 -9.68 -13.79 -22.00
C GLN A 256 -10.96 -13.88 -21.16
N VAL A 257 -11.68 -12.76 -21.03
CA VAL A 257 -12.93 -12.67 -20.25
C VAL A 257 -13.91 -11.76 -20.99
N ILE A 258 -15.18 -12.16 -21.00
CA ILE A 258 -16.32 -11.30 -21.34
C ILE A 258 -17.31 -11.44 -20.19
N GLN A 259 -17.68 -10.33 -19.57
CA GLN A 259 -18.66 -10.30 -18.49
C GLN A 259 -19.61 -9.12 -18.67
N ASN A 260 -20.91 -9.41 -18.70
CA ASN A 260 -21.91 -8.34 -18.70
C ASN A 260 -22.04 -7.78 -17.28
N ILE A 261 -21.77 -6.48 -17.13
CA ILE A 261 -21.78 -5.76 -15.85
C ILE A 261 -23.06 -4.94 -15.72
N PHE A 262 -23.47 -4.27 -16.79
CA PHE A 262 -24.62 -3.38 -16.82
C PHE A 262 -25.54 -3.73 -18.00
N LYS A 263 -26.78 -3.25 -17.94
CA LYS A 263 -27.72 -3.34 -19.08
C LYS A 263 -27.40 -2.31 -20.16
N ASN A 264 -26.68 -1.26 -19.81
CA ASN A 264 -26.34 -0.13 -20.65
C ASN A 264 -24.83 0.13 -20.63
N GLU A 265 -24.43 1.18 -21.30
CA GLU A 265 -23.05 1.58 -21.54
C GLU A 265 -22.18 1.67 -20.29
N ILE A 266 -20.97 1.13 -20.40
CA ILE A 266 -19.86 1.40 -19.49
C ILE A 266 -19.25 2.74 -19.86
N THR A 267 -19.17 3.65 -18.89
CA THR A 267 -18.66 5.01 -19.10
C THR A 267 -17.24 5.21 -18.63
N LYS A 268 -16.79 4.41 -17.66
CA LYS A 268 -15.41 4.45 -17.15
C LYS A 268 -14.99 3.14 -16.53
N ILE A 269 -13.72 2.82 -16.71
CA ILE A 269 -13.02 1.71 -16.05
C ILE A 269 -11.78 2.27 -15.35
N CYS A 270 -11.50 1.82 -14.16
CA CYS A 270 -10.25 2.08 -13.45
C CYS A 270 -9.72 0.75 -12.91
N VAL A 271 -8.46 0.46 -13.15
CA VAL A 271 -7.81 -0.79 -12.71
C VAL A 271 -6.65 -0.45 -11.79
N ILE A 272 -6.63 -1.07 -10.61
CA ILE A 272 -5.57 -0.91 -9.63
C ILE A 272 -5.23 -2.30 -9.13
N GLU A 273 -4.01 -2.74 -9.42
CA GLU A 273 -3.55 -4.09 -9.10
C GLU A 273 -4.48 -5.17 -9.70
N ASP A 274 -5.17 -5.93 -8.88
CA ASP A 274 -6.15 -6.96 -9.28
C ASP A 274 -7.62 -6.50 -9.13
N GLU A 275 -7.85 -5.25 -8.73
CA GLU A 275 -9.19 -4.67 -8.57
C GLU A 275 -9.59 -3.87 -9.81
N ILE A 276 -10.82 -4.07 -10.29
CA ILE A 276 -11.43 -3.33 -11.40
C ILE A 276 -12.65 -2.59 -10.88
N PHE A 277 -12.69 -1.30 -11.13
CA PHE A 277 -13.83 -0.44 -10.83
C PHE A 277 -14.48 -0.01 -12.14
N VAL A 278 -15.77 -0.29 -12.29
CA VAL A 278 -16.52 -0.02 -13.51
C VAL A 278 -17.69 0.89 -13.21
N LEU A 279 -17.79 2.01 -13.92
CA LEU A 279 -18.93 2.95 -13.85
C LEU A 279 -19.78 2.79 -15.11
N GLY A 280 -21.09 2.66 -14.95
CA GLY A 280 -22.08 2.68 -16.02
C GLY A 280 -22.98 3.92 -15.96
N VAL A 281 -23.73 4.15 -17.02
CA VAL A 281 -24.75 5.22 -17.08
C VAL A 281 -25.84 5.08 -16.02
N GLU A 282 -25.92 3.93 -15.37
CA GLU A 282 -26.89 3.63 -14.30
C GLU A 282 -26.51 4.27 -12.94
N ASN A 283 -25.47 5.11 -12.88
CA ASN A 283 -24.93 5.75 -11.67
C ASN A 283 -24.44 4.74 -10.61
N LYS A 284 -23.99 3.58 -11.04
CA LYS A 284 -23.45 2.52 -10.18
C LYS A 284 -21.98 2.30 -10.50
N ILE A 285 -21.21 2.07 -9.45
CA ILE A 285 -19.85 1.56 -9.55
C ILE A 285 -19.86 0.10 -9.13
N VAL A 286 -19.35 -0.76 -9.98
CA VAL A 286 -19.15 -2.19 -9.68
C VAL A 286 -17.68 -2.42 -9.42
N LYS A 287 -17.36 -3.04 -8.30
CA LYS A 287 -16.03 -3.48 -7.96
C LYS A 287 -15.91 -4.98 -8.25
N LEU A 288 -14.92 -5.33 -9.05
CA LEU A 288 -14.59 -6.69 -9.43
C LEU A 288 -13.16 -7.00 -9.03
N LYS A 289 -12.88 -8.26 -8.78
CA LYS A 289 -11.52 -8.77 -8.58
C LYS A 289 -11.11 -9.70 -9.71
N ILE A 290 -9.90 -9.53 -10.20
CA ILE A 290 -9.28 -10.44 -11.16
C ILE A 290 -8.74 -11.64 -10.39
N ILE A 291 -9.21 -12.84 -10.73
CA ILE A 291 -8.65 -14.08 -10.22
C ILE A 291 -7.94 -14.78 -11.38
N ASP A 292 -6.65 -14.90 -11.25
CA ASP A 292 -5.83 -15.74 -12.09
C ASP A 292 -5.41 -16.97 -11.29
N GLU A 293 -6.09 -18.09 -11.52
CA GLU A 293 -5.84 -19.34 -10.79
C GLU A 293 -4.39 -19.80 -10.89
N THR A 294 -3.70 -19.47 -11.99
CA THR A 294 -2.26 -19.78 -12.14
C THR A 294 -1.39 -18.86 -11.28
N ASN A 295 -1.76 -17.60 -11.11
CA ASN A 295 -1.08 -16.66 -10.23
C ASN A 295 -1.36 -16.97 -8.75
N GLU A 296 -2.57 -17.38 -8.41
CA GLU A 296 -2.90 -17.78 -7.04
C GLU A 296 -2.08 -18.99 -6.60
N VAL A 297 -1.92 -20.00 -7.45
CA VAL A 297 -1.05 -21.14 -7.19
C VAL A 297 0.40 -20.70 -7.02
N LYS A 298 0.93 -19.85 -7.92
CA LYS A 298 2.30 -19.31 -7.80
C LYS A 298 2.49 -18.49 -6.52
N ASN A 299 1.52 -17.66 -6.19
CA ASN A 299 1.54 -16.84 -4.98
C ASN A 299 1.55 -17.69 -3.71
N ASN A 300 0.75 -18.75 -3.68
CA ASN A 300 0.74 -19.71 -2.59
C ASN A 300 2.07 -20.46 -2.49
N ILE A 301 2.62 -20.92 -3.61
CA ILE A 301 3.95 -21.56 -3.65
C ILE A 301 5.01 -20.59 -3.12
N GLN A 302 5.06 -19.35 -3.59
CA GLN A 302 6.03 -18.35 -3.13
C GLN A 302 5.94 -18.10 -1.60
N ARG A 303 4.72 -18.03 -1.05
CA ARG A 303 4.49 -17.88 0.39
C ARG A 303 4.98 -19.12 1.15
N MET A 304 4.64 -20.31 0.69
CA MET A 304 5.07 -21.56 1.31
C MET A 304 6.59 -21.72 1.28
N GLU A 305 7.23 -21.49 0.13
CA GLU A 305 8.70 -21.53 0.00
C GLU A 305 9.39 -20.52 0.93
N PHE A 306 8.83 -19.32 1.08
CA PHE A 306 9.33 -18.31 2.01
C PHE A 306 9.22 -18.80 3.46
N MET A 307 8.08 -19.33 3.86
CA MET A 307 7.86 -19.82 5.22
C MET A 307 8.76 -21.03 5.53
N GLU A 308 8.90 -21.93 4.58
CA GLU A 308 9.80 -23.10 4.70
C GLU A 308 11.27 -22.66 4.83
N LYS A 309 11.72 -21.74 3.95
CA LYS A 309 13.08 -21.19 3.99
C LYS A 309 13.48 -20.69 5.37
N TYR A 310 12.56 -20.00 6.06
CA TYR A 310 12.80 -19.41 7.38
C TYR A 310 12.29 -20.27 8.53
N ASN A 311 11.70 -21.43 8.24
CA ASN A 311 11.06 -22.32 9.20
C ASN A 311 10.01 -21.61 10.06
N ILE A 312 9.16 -20.77 9.43
CA ILE A 312 8.08 -20.03 10.07
C ILE A 312 6.89 -20.98 10.31
N HIS A 313 6.28 -20.91 11.50
CA HIS A 313 5.14 -21.75 11.85
C HIS A 313 3.90 -21.42 10.99
N GLU A 314 3.09 -22.41 10.68
CA GLU A 314 1.90 -22.31 9.82
C GLU A 314 0.86 -21.29 10.31
N ASP A 315 0.74 -21.05 11.62
CA ASP A 315 -0.15 -20.03 12.19
C ASP A 315 0.07 -18.62 11.63
N TYR A 316 1.25 -18.35 11.06
CA TYR A 316 1.58 -17.07 10.44
C TYR A 316 1.29 -17.04 8.94
N TYR A 317 0.71 -18.11 8.35
CA TYR A 317 0.49 -18.18 6.91
C TYR A 317 -0.33 -17.01 6.38
N ASP A 318 -1.46 -16.67 7.02
CA ASP A 318 -2.31 -15.56 6.60
C ASP A 318 -1.67 -14.19 6.81
N PHE A 319 -0.72 -14.09 7.73
CA PHE A 319 0.04 -12.86 7.96
C PHE A 319 1.03 -12.57 6.83
N PHE A 320 1.73 -13.60 6.32
CA PHE A 320 2.70 -13.47 5.24
C PHE A 320 2.00 -13.43 3.88
N THR A 321 1.39 -12.29 3.54
CA THR A 321 0.84 -12.06 2.21
C THR A 321 1.95 -12.01 1.15
N VAL A 322 1.59 -12.14 -0.12
CA VAL A 322 2.55 -12.06 -1.24
C VAL A 322 3.29 -10.73 -1.23
N GLU A 323 2.60 -9.64 -0.94
CA GLU A 323 3.18 -8.28 -0.87
C GLU A 323 4.23 -8.20 0.23
N LYS A 324 3.94 -8.73 1.43
CA LYS A 324 4.90 -8.77 2.54
C LYS A 324 6.13 -9.62 2.19
N VAL A 325 5.91 -10.81 1.62
CA VAL A 325 7.00 -11.71 1.18
C VAL A 325 7.86 -11.03 0.11
N THR A 326 7.23 -10.39 -0.88
CA THR A 326 7.95 -9.68 -1.95
C THR A 326 8.74 -8.49 -1.39
N ALA A 327 8.16 -7.70 -0.49
CA ALA A 327 8.84 -6.57 0.13
C ALA A 327 10.06 -7.02 0.95
N ILE A 328 9.92 -8.09 1.74
CA ILE A 328 11.02 -8.65 2.54
C ILE A 328 12.15 -9.18 1.64
N ASN A 329 11.81 -9.97 0.62
CA ASN A 329 12.80 -10.49 -0.33
C ASN A 329 13.54 -9.36 -1.05
N SER A 330 12.83 -8.31 -1.45
CA SER A 330 13.41 -7.12 -2.09
C SER A 330 14.35 -6.36 -1.15
N PHE A 331 13.96 -6.21 0.12
CA PHE A 331 14.78 -5.59 1.15
C PHE A 331 16.09 -6.36 1.36
N ILE A 332 16.01 -7.68 1.57
CA ILE A 332 17.19 -8.55 1.76
C ILE A 332 18.10 -8.50 0.53
N LYS A 333 17.52 -8.66 -0.66
CA LYS A 333 18.27 -8.57 -1.93
C LYS A 333 18.96 -7.23 -2.12
N CYS A 334 18.32 -6.13 -1.68
CA CYS A 334 18.94 -4.80 -1.73
C CYS A 334 20.19 -4.72 -0.83
N MET A 335 20.16 -5.32 0.36
CA MET A 335 21.33 -5.40 1.25
C MET A 335 22.46 -6.20 0.60
N GLU A 336 22.13 -7.36 0.02
CA GLU A 336 23.10 -8.22 -0.67
C GLU A 336 23.77 -7.50 -1.86
N ILE A 337 22.98 -6.86 -2.73
CA ILE A 337 23.49 -6.11 -3.88
C ILE A 337 24.40 -4.96 -3.45
N ARG A 338 24.02 -4.25 -2.37
CA ARG A 338 24.81 -3.14 -1.83
C ARG A 338 25.96 -3.58 -0.95
N LYS A 339 26.12 -4.90 -0.71
CA LYS A 339 27.11 -5.48 0.19
C LYS A 339 27.04 -4.89 1.60
N ILE A 340 25.83 -4.61 2.08
CA ILE A 340 25.58 -4.16 3.44
C ILE A 340 25.45 -5.37 4.33
N GLU A 341 26.38 -5.53 5.26
CA GLU A 341 26.32 -6.57 6.28
C GLU A 341 25.25 -6.21 7.32
N TYR A 342 24.44 -7.18 7.68
CA TYR A 342 23.39 -7.04 8.67
C TYR A 342 23.33 -8.26 9.59
N ILE A 343 22.77 -8.07 10.74
CA ILE A 343 22.60 -9.08 11.79
C ILE A 343 21.11 -9.21 12.16
N PRO A 344 20.64 -10.41 12.56
CA PRO A 344 21.32 -11.71 12.55
C PRO A 344 21.56 -12.23 11.13
N LYS A 345 22.22 -13.37 11.00
CA LYS A 345 22.33 -14.09 9.72
C LYS A 345 20.94 -14.35 9.15
N ASN A 346 20.84 -14.34 7.82
CA ASN A 346 19.57 -14.43 7.09
C ASN A 346 18.63 -15.53 7.62
N GLU A 347 19.13 -16.71 7.89
CA GLU A 347 18.38 -17.87 8.40
C GLU A 347 17.73 -17.67 9.79
N TYR A 348 18.15 -16.66 10.55
CA TYR A 348 17.65 -16.35 11.89
C TYR A 348 16.73 -15.14 11.97
N ILE A 349 16.48 -14.42 10.87
CA ILE A 349 15.65 -13.20 10.85
C ILE A 349 14.27 -13.46 11.49
N PHE A 350 13.63 -14.57 11.14
CA PHE A 350 12.30 -14.94 11.61
C PHE A 350 12.31 -16.03 12.70
N LYS A 351 13.43 -16.24 13.40
CA LYS A 351 13.55 -17.29 14.41
C LYS A 351 12.46 -17.23 15.50
N ALA A 352 12.05 -16.03 15.90
CA ALA A 352 10.98 -15.83 16.87
C ALA A 352 9.61 -16.38 16.42
N LEU A 353 9.39 -16.54 15.13
CA LEU A 353 8.12 -16.98 14.53
C LEU A 353 8.08 -18.48 14.19
N ARG A 354 8.99 -19.27 14.73
CA ARG A 354 9.10 -20.72 14.43
C ARG A 354 8.15 -21.60 15.25
N SER A 355 7.45 -21.03 16.23
CA SER A 355 6.52 -21.78 17.08
C SER A 355 5.12 -21.21 16.97
N SER A 356 4.10 -22.06 17.25
CA SER A 356 2.69 -21.71 17.18
C SER A 356 2.34 -20.46 18.01
N ILE A 357 1.48 -19.59 17.47
CA ILE A 357 0.93 -18.43 18.20
C ILE A 357 0.12 -18.89 19.41
N SER A 358 -0.60 -19.98 19.31
CA SER A 358 -1.44 -20.52 20.40
C SER A 358 -0.60 -21.02 21.58
N SER A 359 0.66 -21.42 21.34
CA SER A 359 1.57 -21.86 22.39
C SER A 359 2.23 -20.70 23.16
N ARG A 360 2.08 -19.45 22.67
CA ARG A 360 2.70 -18.30 23.29
C ARG A 360 1.89 -17.80 24.48
N LYS A 361 2.57 -17.58 25.59
CA LYS A 361 1.99 -17.11 26.86
C LYS A 361 2.42 -15.67 27.16
N VAL A 362 3.68 -15.35 26.87
CA VAL A 362 4.28 -14.03 27.14
C VAL A 362 5.00 -13.57 25.89
N CYS A 363 4.87 -12.30 25.52
CA CYS A 363 5.66 -11.65 24.49
C CYS A 363 6.58 -10.63 25.14
N ILE A 364 7.89 -10.75 24.94
CA ILE A 364 8.87 -9.72 25.27
C ILE A 364 9.24 -9.01 23.99
N LEU A 365 8.86 -7.73 23.88
CA LEU A 365 9.22 -6.89 22.74
C LEU A 365 10.42 -6.01 23.08
N SER A 366 11.49 -6.17 22.29
CA SER A 366 12.71 -5.37 22.34
C SER A 366 12.82 -4.48 21.10
N ASN A 367 13.88 -3.66 21.01
CA ASN A 367 14.09 -2.76 19.88
C ASN A 367 14.65 -3.50 18.65
N GLU A 368 15.91 -3.88 18.69
CA GLU A 368 16.64 -4.47 17.57
C GLU A 368 17.67 -5.52 18.05
N PRO A 369 18.17 -6.40 17.16
CA PRO A 369 19.23 -7.33 17.48
C PRO A 369 20.48 -6.62 18.02
N TYR A 370 21.21 -7.29 18.89
CA TYR A 370 22.51 -6.76 19.36
C TYR A 370 23.43 -6.47 18.20
N SER A 371 23.93 -5.23 18.11
CA SER A 371 24.74 -4.72 17.02
C SER A 371 26.22 -5.13 17.06
N GLN A 372 26.62 -6.00 17.98
CA GLN A 372 28.01 -6.46 18.11
C GLN A 372 28.17 -7.88 17.60
N GLY A 373 28.83 -8.02 16.46
CA GLY A 373 29.38 -9.28 15.94
C GLY A 373 28.42 -10.47 15.85
N GLU A 374 28.95 -11.68 15.99
CA GLU A 374 28.21 -12.95 15.86
C GLU A 374 27.24 -13.28 17.01
N ILE A 375 26.91 -12.32 17.90
CA ILE A 375 26.14 -12.53 19.13
C ILE A 375 24.65 -12.67 18.86
N ALA A 376 24.12 -11.94 17.87
CA ALA A 376 22.70 -11.93 17.53
C ALA A 376 22.21 -13.30 17.01
N THR A 377 21.19 -13.83 17.65
CA THR A 377 20.66 -15.17 17.37
C THR A 377 19.30 -15.16 16.67
N GLY A 378 18.70 -13.97 16.49
CA GLY A 378 17.33 -13.79 15.99
C GLY A 378 16.24 -13.78 17.08
N LEU A 379 16.57 -14.07 18.33
CA LEU A 379 15.69 -13.87 19.48
C LEU A 379 16.14 -12.65 20.29
N ALA A 380 15.16 -11.89 20.77
CA ALA A 380 15.44 -10.74 21.61
C ALA A 380 16.19 -11.14 22.89
N PHE A 381 17.23 -10.38 23.24
CA PHE A 381 18.11 -10.58 24.39
C PHE A 381 18.95 -11.88 24.41
N GLU A 382 18.66 -12.86 23.55
CA GLU A 382 19.48 -14.09 23.49
C GLU A 382 20.90 -13.77 23.00
N VAL A 383 21.88 -14.38 23.65
CA VAL A 383 23.30 -14.25 23.34
C VAL A 383 23.95 -15.63 23.22
N LYS A 384 24.98 -15.75 22.40
CA LYS A 384 25.73 -16.99 22.24
C LYS A 384 26.87 -17.07 23.25
N ASN A 385 27.08 -18.26 23.80
CA ASN A 385 28.29 -18.65 24.55
C ASN A 385 28.74 -17.68 25.68
N ILE A 386 27.79 -17.11 26.43
CA ILE A 386 28.05 -16.22 27.56
C ILE A 386 27.57 -16.88 28.83
N SER A 387 28.37 -16.76 29.89
CA SER A 387 28.02 -17.16 31.26
C SER A 387 27.65 -15.94 32.10
N TRP A 388 26.80 -16.12 33.13
CA TRP A 388 26.46 -15.06 34.09
C TRP A 388 27.65 -14.50 34.82
N VAL A 389 28.68 -15.32 35.02
CA VAL A 389 29.90 -14.92 35.71
C VAL A 389 30.91 -14.19 34.84
N ASN A 390 30.66 -14.09 33.54
CA ASN A 390 31.48 -13.29 32.64
C ASN A 390 31.30 -11.79 32.93
N HIS A 391 32.41 -11.08 33.16
CA HIS A 391 32.39 -9.64 33.45
C HIS A 391 31.99 -8.78 32.26
N GLU A 392 32.12 -9.28 31.05
CA GLU A 392 31.80 -8.59 29.79
C GLU A 392 30.31 -8.67 29.39
N ILE A 393 29.46 -9.36 30.19
CA ILE A 393 28.04 -9.41 29.87
C ILE A 393 27.42 -7.98 29.89
N ASN A 394 26.56 -7.72 28.92
CA ASN A 394 26.00 -6.38 28.71
C ASN A 394 25.08 -5.93 29.87
N ILE A 395 24.82 -4.63 29.96
CA ILE A 395 24.04 -4.02 31.05
C ILE A 395 22.60 -4.58 31.07
N SER A 396 21.98 -4.83 29.91
CA SER A 396 20.63 -5.40 29.86
C SER A 396 20.54 -6.75 30.56
N LEU A 397 21.47 -7.66 30.24
CA LEU A 397 21.51 -8.98 30.87
C LEU A 397 21.83 -8.92 32.36
N LYS A 398 22.74 -8.00 32.80
CA LYS A 398 22.99 -7.75 34.21
C LYS A 398 21.73 -7.35 34.96
N ASN A 399 20.93 -6.46 34.38
CA ASN A 399 19.71 -5.96 35.01
C ASN A 399 18.57 -7.00 34.96
N ILE A 400 18.48 -7.80 33.90
CA ILE A 400 17.58 -8.95 33.86
C ILE A 400 17.92 -9.93 34.97
N LEU A 401 19.20 -10.31 35.16
CA LEU A 401 19.63 -11.19 36.24
C LEU A 401 19.33 -10.62 37.62
N LYS A 402 19.58 -9.32 37.84
CA LYS A 402 19.27 -8.65 39.13
C LYS A 402 17.77 -8.72 39.44
N LEU A 403 16.92 -8.47 38.46
CA LEU A 403 15.47 -8.52 38.64
C LEU A 403 14.95 -9.94 38.86
N LEU A 404 15.50 -10.93 38.16
CA LEU A 404 15.22 -12.34 38.42
C LEU A 404 15.63 -12.76 39.84
N TYR A 405 16.83 -12.35 40.24
CA TYR A 405 17.29 -12.61 41.61
C TYR A 405 16.33 -11.97 42.64
N LYS A 406 15.94 -10.70 42.47
CA LYS A 406 14.94 -10.03 43.32
C LYS A 406 13.63 -10.82 43.36
N THR A 407 13.14 -11.27 42.25
CA THR A 407 11.86 -12.00 42.15
C THR A 407 11.87 -13.31 42.93
N TYR A 408 12.97 -14.07 42.85
CA TYR A 408 13.02 -15.41 43.48
C TYR A 408 13.71 -15.43 44.86
N ALA A 409 14.65 -14.53 45.12
CA ALA A 409 15.30 -14.41 46.41
C ALA A 409 14.65 -13.37 47.36
N GLY A 410 13.66 -12.60 46.85
CA GLY A 410 12.92 -11.61 47.66
C GLY A 410 13.69 -10.34 48.03
N LYS A 411 14.91 -10.16 47.52
CA LYS A 411 15.78 -9.01 47.81
C LYS A 411 16.62 -8.60 46.61
N MET A 412 16.95 -7.31 46.54
CA MET A 412 17.86 -6.79 45.52
C MET A 412 19.30 -6.91 46.04
N GLU A 413 20.20 -7.40 45.19
CA GLU A 413 21.61 -7.53 45.52
C GLU A 413 22.50 -7.03 44.37
N ASP A 414 23.77 -6.77 44.71
CA ASP A 414 24.76 -6.42 43.69
C ASP A 414 25.12 -7.59 42.80
N ILE A 415 25.44 -7.27 41.54
CA ILE A 415 25.72 -8.29 40.53
C ILE A 415 26.86 -9.25 40.93
N GLU A 416 27.88 -8.75 41.61
CA GLU A 416 29.02 -9.56 42.05
C GLU A 416 28.63 -10.57 43.15
N LYS A 417 27.69 -10.19 44.04
CA LYS A 417 27.15 -11.11 45.03
C LYS A 417 26.28 -12.19 44.37
N ILE A 418 25.42 -11.81 43.45
CA ILE A 418 24.58 -12.77 42.69
C ILE A 418 25.47 -13.77 41.96
N ARG A 419 26.54 -13.31 41.33
CA ARG A 419 27.51 -14.18 40.64
C ARG A 419 28.17 -15.19 41.56
N LYS A 420 28.55 -14.75 42.78
CA LYS A 420 29.11 -15.66 43.79
C LYS A 420 28.11 -16.73 44.19
N GLU A 421 26.87 -16.35 44.46
CA GLU A 421 25.79 -17.30 44.78
C GLU A 421 25.52 -18.31 43.66
N ILE A 422 25.57 -17.85 42.39
CA ILE A 422 25.50 -18.76 41.23
C ILE A 422 26.69 -19.74 41.22
N CYS A 423 27.92 -19.25 41.44
CA CYS A 423 29.11 -20.11 41.49
C CYS A 423 29.06 -21.15 42.59
N HIS A 424 28.42 -20.83 43.74
CA HIS A 424 28.28 -21.74 44.88
C HIS A 424 27.02 -22.59 44.84
N ASN A 425 26.23 -22.53 43.73
CA ASN A 425 24.92 -23.18 43.61
C ASN A 425 23.89 -22.77 44.66
N GLU A 426 24.02 -21.57 45.24
CA GLU A 426 23.06 -20.98 46.17
C GLU A 426 21.89 -20.29 45.44
N PHE A 427 22.14 -19.80 44.20
CA PHE A 427 21.13 -19.30 43.32
C PHE A 427 21.20 -20.04 41.95
N ASN A 428 20.26 -20.94 41.75
CA ASN A 428 20.23 -21.78 40.57
C ASN A 428 19.46 -21.09 39.46
N ILE A 429 20.13 -20.82 38.32
CA ILE A 429 19.58 -20.26 37.09
C ILE A 429 20.34 -20.83 35.90
N LEU A 430 19.65 -21.11 34.80
CA LEU A 430 20.30 -21.51 33.55
C LEU A 430 21.24 -20.41 33.04
N PRO A 431 22.36 -20.77 32.40
CA PRO A 431 23.23 -19.78 31.76
C PRO A 431 22.47 -19.03 30.64
N PRO A 432 22.85 -17.79 30.28
CA PRO A 432 22.08 -16.93 29.40
C PRO A 432 21.67 -17.59 28.09
N ASN A 433 22.58 -18.30 27.41
CA ASN A 433 22.32 -18.98 26.14
C ASN A 433 21.31 -20.14 26.24
N GLU A 434 21.12 -20.72 27.43
CA GLU A 434 20.14 -21.78 27.69
C GLU A 434 18.84 -21.20 28.25
N LEU A 435 18.93 -20.15 29.03
CA LEU A 435 17.81 -19.51 29.69
C LEU A 435 16.81 -18.99 28.67
N PHE A 436 17.24 -18.22 27.66
CA PHE A 436 16.34 -17.68 26.64
C PHE A 436 15.75 -18.77 25.75
N LYS A 437 16.47 -19.85 25.49
CA LYS A 437 15.91 -21.04 24.83
C LYS A 437 14.87 -21.74 25.70
N SER A 438 15.08 -21.79 27.02
CA SER A 438 14.09 -22.34 27.95
C SER A 438 12.83 -21.49 27.97
N TRP A 439 12.97 -20.16 28.00
CA TRP A 439 11.81 -19.25 27.92
C TRP A 439 11.04 -19.45 26.62
N GLU A 440 11.71 -19.50 25.47
CA GLU A 440 11.10 -19.75 24.18
C GLU A 440 10.31 -21.06 24.15
N LYS A 441 10.88 -22.16 24.67
CA LYS A 441 10.21 -23.46 24.78
C LYS A 441 8.99 -23.46 25.72
N GLN A 442 8.98 -22.60 26.75
CA GLN A 442 7.86 -22.45 27.67
C GLN A 442 6.72 -21.58 27.11
N GLY A 443 6.91 -20.96 25.96
CA GLY A 443 5.94 -20.11 25.31
C GLY A 443 6.23 -18.60 25.39
N VAL A 444 7.48 -18.20 25.68
CA VAL A 444 7.86 -16.78 25.58
C VAL A 444 8.19 -16.46 24.11
N LEU A 445 7.53 -15.47 23.55
CA LEU A 445 7.87 -14.88 22.25
C LEU A 445 8.92 -13.78 22.49
N LEU A 446 10.16 -14.05 22.10
CA LEU A 446 11.29 -13.12 22.22
C LEU A 446 11.46 -12.35 20.90
N LEU A 447 10.75 -11.24 20.75
CA LEU A 447 10.62 -10.51 19.49
C LEU A 447 11.38 -9.18 19.52
N ASN A 448 12.13 -8.89 18.46
CA ASN A 448 12.65 -7.55 18.19
C ASN A 448 11.70 -6.77 17.30
N SER A 449 11.52 -5.48 17.53
CA SER A 449 10.68 -4.60 16.69
C SER A 449 11.31 -4.32 15.33
N SER A 450 12.64 -4.37 15.24
CA SER A 450 13.40 -4.49 13.99
C SER A 450 14.04 -5.86 13.92
N LEU A 451 13.71 -6.67 12.92
CA LEU A 451 14.22 -8.04 12.83
C LEU A 451 15.68 -8.12 12.36
N THR A 452 16.20 -7.04 11.79
CA THR A 452 17.61 -6.91 11.40
C THR A 452 18.19 -5.57 11.84
N ALA A 453 19.50 -5.52 12.05
CA ALA A 453 20.25 -4.31 12.32
C ALA A 453 21.55 -4.29 11.52
N ILE A 454 22.14 -3.10 11.33
CA ILE A 454 23.49 -2.93 10.79
C ILE A 454 24.45 -2.75 11.96
N GLU A 455 25.62 -3.38 11.91
CA GLU A 455 26.63 -3.24 12.94
C GLU A 455 26.99 -1.76 13.13
N GLU A 456 27.05 -1.33 14.40
CA GLU A 456 27.32 0.07 14.81
C GLU A 456 26.33 1.15 14.33
N LYS A 457 25.22 0.78 13.68
CA LYS A 457 24.20 1.71 13.18
C LYS A 457 22.81 1.39 13.72
N THR A 458 22.55 1.88 14.92
CA THR A 458 21.25 1.67 15.59
C THR A 458 20.10 2.32 14.82
N GLY A 459 19.01 1.57 14.61
CA GLY A 459 17.75 2.08 14.07
C GLY A 459 17.66 2.24 12.54
N GLU A 460 18.72 1.96 11.79
CA GLU A 460 18.73 2.11 10.33
C GLU A 460 17.64 1.30 9.62
N HIS A 461 17.31 0.11 10.14
CA HIS A 461 16.30 -0.76 9.57
C HIS A 461 14.89 -0.55 10.15
N ASN A 462 14.71 0.33 11.13
CA ASN A 462 13.42 0.58 11.80
C ASN A 462 12.34 1.02 10.81
N LYS A 463 12.70 1.85 9.82
CA LYS A 463 11.76 2.35 8.81
C LYS A 463 11.12 1.23 7.99
N PHE A 464 11.85 0.14 7.78
CA PHE A 464 11.34 -1.04 7.08
C PHE A 464 10.56 -1.98 8.02
N TRP A 465 11.14 -2.30 9.20
CA TRP A 465 10.58 -3.33 10.08
C TRP A 465 9.44 -2.84 10.98
N HIS A 466 9.42 -1.58 11.41
CA HIS A 466 8.36 -1.11 12.33
C HIS A 466 6.94 -1.21 11.75
N PRO A 467 6.69 -0.92 10.45
CA PRO A 467 5.38 -1.20 9.84
C PRO A 467 5.01 -2.70 9.89
N PHE A 468 5.96 -3.57 9.56
CA PHE A 468 5.79 -5.02 9.63
C PHE A 468 5.46 -5.48 11.06
N THR A 469 6.21 -5.00 12.05
CA THR A 469 6.02 -5.38 13.45
C THR A 469 4.71 -4.85 14.02
N ARG A 470 4.24 -3.67 13.60
CA ARG A 470 2.89 -3.18 13.95
C ARG A 470 1.80 -4.14 13.50
N ASP A 471 1.84 -4.52 12.23
CA ASP A 471 0.88 -5.49 11.67
C ASP A 471 1.00 -6.85 12.38
N LEU A 472 2.22 -7.28 12.70
CA LEU A 472 2.48 -8.55 13.38
C LEU A 472 1.90 -8.56 14.80
N MET A 473 2.07 -7.47 15.55
CA MET A 473 1.51 -7.36 16.91
C MET A 473 -0.02 -7.39 16.88
N GLU A 474 -0.64 -6.70 15.95
CA GLU A 474 -2.09 -6.74 15.72
C GLU A 474 -2.54 -8.16 15.37
N TYR A 475 -1.87 -8.82 14.44
CA TYR A 475 -2.18 -10.18 14.03
C TYR A 475 -2.07 -11.18 15.19
N ILE A 476 -0.95 -11.18 15.92
CA ILE A 476 -0.72 -12.10 17.04
C ILE A 476 -1.75 -11.88 18.15
N SER A 477 -2.02 -10.62 18.53
CA SER A 477 -2.95 -10.30 19.60
C SER A 477 -4.41 -10.63 19.25
N THR A 478 -4.75 -10.66 17.95
CA THR A 478 -6.06 -11.14 17.47
C THR A 478 -6.17 -12.66 17.54
N LYS A 479 -5.07 -13.39 17.29
CA LYS A 479 -5.06 -14.87 17.29
C LYS A 479 -4.87 -15.46 18.68
N ASN A 480 -4.30 -14.73 19.64
CA ASN A 480 -4.07 -15.17 21.02
C ASN A 480 -4.39 -14.04 22.02
N GLU A 481 -5.60 -14.05 22.52
CA GLU A 481 -6.15 -13.00 23.39
C GLU A 481 -5.64 -13.05 24.84
N ASN A 482 -5.01 -14.16 25.23
CA ASN A 482 -4.57 -14.39 26.62
C ASN A 482 -3.06 -14.15 26.86
N MET A 483 -2.38 -13.59 25.86
CA MET A 483 -0.94 -13.34 25.95
C MET A 483 -0.63 -12.12 26.83
N VAL A 484 0.42 -12.21 27.64
CA VAL A 484 0.96 -11.05 28.38
C VAL A 484 2.08 -10.41 27.58
N TYR A 485 2.00 -9.10 27.34
CA TYR A 485 2.97 -8.34 26.56
C TYR A 485 3.85 -7.50 27.49
N LEU A 486 5.15 -7.82 27.51
CA LEU A 486 6.15 -7.07 28.25
C LEU A 486 6.86 -6.10 27.30
N LEU A 487 6.50 -4.82 27.37
CA LEU A 487 7.06 -3.77 26.53
C LEU A 487 8.21 -3.08 27.26
N TRP A 488 9.44 -3.42 26.88
CA TRP A 488 10.64 -2.93 27.55
C TRP A 488 11.28 -1.75 26.81
N GLY A 489 10.98 -0.55 27.25
CA GLY A 489 11.49 0.71 26.74
C GLY A 489 10.54 1.43 25.78
N LYS A 490 10.84 2.70 25.51
CA LYS A 490 10.01 3.58 24.68
C LYS A 490 9.80 3.06 23.26
N ASP A 491 10.81 2.38 22.72
CA ASP A 491 10.73 1.82 21.36
C ASP A 491 9.76 0.64 21.30
N ALA A 492 9.65 -0.15 22.37
CA ALA A 492 8.63 -1.19 22.48
C ALA A 492 7.25 -0.60 22.81
N GLU A 493 7.17 0.42 23.68
CA GLU A 493 5.90 1.06 24.06
C GLU A 493 5.14 1.67 22.88
N GLN A 494 5.82 2.10 21.81
CA GLN A 494 5.15 2.64 20.62
C GLN A 494 4.21 1.64 19.92
N PHE A 495 4.38 0.34 20.17
CA PHE A 495 3.55 -0.73 19.59
C PHE A 495 2.31 -1.06 20.44
N GLU A 496 2.16 -0.46 21.62
CA GLU A 496 1.02 -0.69 22.53
C GLU A 496 -0.34 -0.61 21.83
N LYS A 497 -0.52 0.42 21.00
CA LYS A 497 -1.76 0.66 20.25
C LYS A 497 -2.09 -0.40 19.18
N ASN A 498 -1.13 -1.25 18.85
CA ASN A 498 -1.26 -2.34 17.88
C ASN A 498 -1.50 -3.70 18.57
N ILE A 499 -1.57 -3.74 19.89
CA ILE A 499 -1.96 -4.91 20.67
C ILE A 499 -3.45 -4.75 20.97
N LEU A 500 -4.27 -5.54 20.31
CA LEU A 500 -5.73 -5.43 20.42
C LEU A 500 -6.29 -6.19 21.62
N ASN A 501 -5.64 -7.29 21.99
CA ASN A 501 -6.04 -8.15 23.12
C ASN A 501 -4.80 -8.59 23.91
N GLY A 502 -5.01 -8.92 25.18
CA GLY A 502 -3.96 -9.36 26.11
C GLY A 502 -3.60 -8.32 27.16
N GLU A 503 -2.86 -8.73 28.16
CA GLU A 503 -2.38 -7.85 29.24
C GLU A 503 -1.08 -7.17 28.80
N ILE A 504 -0.97 -5.86 29.02
CA ILE A 504 0.23 -5.09 28.66
C ILE A 504 0.91 -4.58 29.93
N ILE A 505 2.18 -4.96 30.13
CA ILE A 505 3.01 -4.48 31.22
C ILE A 505 4.21 -3.74 30.66
N LYS A 506 4.39 -2.50 31.08
CA LYS A 506 5.43 -1.59 30.55
C LYS A 506 6.51 -1.31 31.57
N SER A 507 7.76 -1.26 31.09
CA SER A 507 8.90 -0.82 31.89
C SER A 507 9.92 -0.08 31.01
N ASN A 508 10.86 0.62 31.65
CA ASN A 508 12.03 1.12 30.93
C ASN A 508 12.86 -0.04 30.38
N HIS A 509 13.69 0.25 29.37
CA HIS A 509 14.56 -0.74 28.76
C HIS A 509 15.56 -1.28 29.83
N PRO A 510 15.88 -2.59 29.85
CA PRO A 510 16.79 -3.19 30.85
C PRO A 510 18.13 -2.46 30.97
N ALA A 511 18.70 -1.96 29.86
CA ALA A 511 19.96 -1.19 29.91
C ALA A 511 19.89 0.10 30.73
N LYS A 512 18.68 0.62 30.99
CA LYS A 512 18.42 1.84 31.77
C LYS A 512 17.98 1.54 33.22
N GLY A 513 17.98 0.27 33.64
CA GLY A 513 17.57 -0.13 34.97
C GLY A 513 18.50 0.46 36.04
N GLY A 514 17.89 0.99 37.11
CA GLY A 514 18.61 1.64 38.21
C GLY A 514 19.04 3.08 37.95
N HIS A 515 18.74 3.65 36.79
CA HIS A 515 19.11 5.03 36.44
C HIS A 515 17.89 5.98 36.33
N SER A 516 16.69 5.50 36.62
CA SER A 516 15.46 6.31 36.58
C SER A 516 14.78 6.34 37.95
N GLU A 517 14.38 7.52 38.43
CA GLU A 517 13.67 7.68 39.70
C GLU A 517 12.19 7.29 39.67
N GLY A 518 11.63 6.94 38.49
CA GLY A 518 10.21 6.67 38.30
C GLY A 518 9.78 5.23 38.62
N GLU A 519 8.46 5.01 38.69
CA GLU A 519 7.83 3.69 38.85
C GLU A 519 8.10 2.73 37.68
N LYS A 520 8.43 3.25 36.51
CA LYS A 520 8.77 2.48 35.32
C LYS A 520 10.21 1.98 35.27
N ASP A 521 11.02 2.18 36.33
CA ASP A 521 12.38 1.64 36.35
C ASP A 521 12.34 0.12 36.21
N PHE A 522 13.17 -0.44 35.29
CA PHE A 522 13.20 -1.87 35.03
C PHE A 522 13.41 -2.71 36.30
N LEU A 523 14.30 -2.28 37.20
CA LEU A 523 14.61 -3.00 38.46
C LEU A 523 13.49 -2.91 39.52
N LYS A 524 12.54 -1.98 39.34
CA LYS A 524 11.31 -1.91 40.14
C LYS A 524 10.17 -2.76 39.58
N GLY A 525 10.31 -3.28 38.37
CA GLY A 525 9.29 -4.08 37.73
C GLY A 525 8.89 -5.32 38.50
N ASP A 526 7.64 -5.69 38.38
CA ASP A 526 7.03 -6.88 39.00
C ASP A 526 6.53 -7.90 37.96
N PHE A 527 6.87 -7.68 36.69
CA PHE A 527 6.37 -8.51 35.59
C PHE A 527 6.83 -9.97 35.66
N PHE A 528 8.03 -10.27 36.17
CA PHE A 528 8.46 -11.64 36.39
C PHE A 528 7.66 -12.28 37.54
N GLU A 529 7.38 -11.51 38.61
CA GLU A 529 6.53 -11.96 39.71
C GLU A 529 5.10 -12.28 39.26
N LYS A 530 4.51 -11.39 38.44
CA LYS A 530 3.16 -11.56 37.89
C LYS A 530 3.02 -12.74 36.95
N THR A 531 4.11 -13.17 36.33
CA THR A 531 4.09 -14.21 35.28
C THR A 531 4.83 -15.49 35.68
N LYS A 532 5.38 -15.58 36.91
CA LYS A 532 6.13 -16.77 37.37
C LYS A 532 5.30 -18.06 37.44
N ASP A 533 3.99 -17.94 37.58
CA ASP A 533 3.08 -19.10 37.60
C ASP A 533 2.86 -19.71 36.19
N ILE A 534 3.15 -18.96 35.13
CA ILE A 534 3.01 -19.41 33.75
C ILE A 534 4.34 -19.65 33.03
N ILE A 535 5.42 -18.99 33.51
CA ILE A 535 6.79 -19.12 32.99
C ILE A 535 7.75 -19.33 34.16
N ASN A 536 8.52 -20.41 34.15
CA ASN A 536 9.66 -20.57 35.05
C ASN A 536 10.83 -19.74 34.49
N TRP A 537 11.00 -18.53 35.05
CA TRP A 537 11.98 -17.58 34.56
C TRP A 537 13.44 -17.96 34.90
N LEU A 538 13.68 -18.89 35.83
CA LEU A 538 15.03 -19.43 36.09
C LEU A 538 15.41 -20.54 35.12
N GLY A 539 14.42 -21.07 34.36
CA GLY A 539 14.63 -22.07 33.32
C GLY A 539 14.91 -23.50 33.80
N ILE A 540 15.02 -23.71 35.13
CA ILE A 540 15.35 -25.00 35.72
C ILE A 540 14.05 -25.82 35.86
N LYS A 541 14.10 -27.11 35.49
CA LYS A 541 13.02 -28.03 35.85
C LYS A 541 12.97 -28.15 37.37
N GLU A 542 11.83 -27.88 37.98
CA GLU A 542 11.58 -28.33 39.35
C GLU A 542 11.79 -29.83 39.38
N ILE A 543 12.71 -30.28 40.25
CA ILE A 543 12.83 -31.70 40.58
C ILE A 543 11.60 -31.97 41.42
N ILE A 544 10.56 -32.56 40.82
CA ILE A 544 9.37 -33.06 41.52
C ILE A 544 9.77 -34.29 42.32
#